data_50f27502a9938840adc7e479a9a15330
#
_entry.id   50f27502a9938840adc7e479a9a15330
#
_cell.length_a   1.000
_cell.length_b   1.000
_cell.length_c   1.000
_cell.angle_alpha   90.00
_cell.angle_beta   90.00
_cell.angle_gamma   90.00
#
_symmetry.space_group_name_H-M   'P 1'
#
loop_
_entity.id
_entity.type
_entity.pdbx_description
1 polymer ?
#
loop_
_entity_poly.entity_id
_entity_poly.type
_entity_poly.pdbx_seq_one_letter_code
_entity_poly.pdbx_strand_id
1 'polypeptide(L)'
;MIDQAHLLALHTLYTRLNRPAIRWAITGSLGFALHGIPVAVHDIDVQTDREGAYVIERCFVDGIVRPVAFRTSERIQSHFGVLRVEGIEVEIMGDIQKRLPDGGWDEPPRLTEHTEYLAVDGMHVPVLSVEYEYEAYLRLGRTEQAHLLRAWLDRTGK
;
A
#
# COMPACT_ATOMS: atom_id res chain seq x y z
N MET A 1 10.34 13.92 2.88
CA MET A 1 10.63 14.09 1.43
C MET A 1 10.99 12.74 0.84
N ILE A 2 10.55 12.48 -0.39
CA ILE A 2 10.82 11.23 -1.09
C ILE A 2 12.15 11.36 -1.82
N ASP A 3 13.06 10.41 -1.60
CA ASP A 3 14.36 10.45 -2.28
C ASP A 3 14.26 10.00 -3.74
N GLN A 4 15.33 10.19 -4.49
CA GLN A 4 15.36 9.88 -5.92
C GLN A 4 15.17 8.40 -6.22
N ALA A 5 15.69 7.52 -5.38
CA ALA A 5 15.55 6.07 -5.57
C ALA A 5 14.10 5.63 -5.47
N HIS A 6 13.40 6.11 -4.44
CA HIS A 6 11.97 5.81 -4.27
C HIS A 6 11.14 6.46 -5.37
N LEU A 7 11.47 7.66 -5.78
CA LEU A 7 10.75 8.34 -6.86
C LEU A 7 10.89 7.58 -8.18
N LEU A 8 12.09 7.10 -8.48
CA LEU A 8 12.34 6.31 -9.68
C LEU A 8 11.55 5.00 -9.65
N ALA A 9 11.57 4.31 -8.50
CA ALA A 9 10.79 3.08 -8.34
C ALA A 9 9.29 3.35 -8.53
N LEU A 10 8.80 4.46 -7.98
CA LEU A 10 7.40 4.86 -8.13
C LEU A 10 7.05 5.13 -9.59
N HIS A 11 7.92 5.80 -10.34
CA HIS A 11 7.72 6.02 -11.78
C HIS A 11 7.61 4.70 -12.54
N THR A 12 8.47 3.75 -12.23
CA THR A 12 8.46 2.43 -12.89
C THR A 12 7.17 1.67 -12.55
N LEU A 13 6.77 1.69 -11.28
CA LEU A 13 5.50 1.10 -10.86
C LEU A 13 4.32 1.73 -11.60
N TYR A 14 4.26 3.04 -11.57
CA TYR A 14 3.17 3.79 -12.20
C TYR A 14 3.06 3.48 -13.69
N THR A 15 4.19 3.49 -14.40
CA THR A 15 4.22 3.23 -15.84
C THR A 15 3.67 1.85 -16.17
N ARG A 16 4.00 0.84 -15.37
CA ARG A 16 3.59 -0.53 -15.65
C ARG A 16 2.21 -0.87 -15.11
N LEU A 17 1.77 -0.23 -14.02
CA LEU A 17 0.53 -0.57 -13.34
C LEU A 17 -0.64 0.37 -13.68
N ASN A 18 -0.39 1.48 -14.37
CA ASN A 18 -1.42 2.44 -14.70
C ASN A 18 -2.31 1.94 -15.84
N ARG A 19 -3.08 0.90 -15.56
CA ARG A 19 -4.00 0.25 -16.49
C ARG A 19 -5.36 0.09 -15.81
N PRO A 20 -6.47 0.31 -16.53
CA PRO A 20 -7.82 0.20 -15.91
C PRO A 20 -8.11 -1.16 -15.28
N ALA A 21 -7.48 -2.24 -15.79
CA ALA A 21 -7.71 -3.58 -15.30
C ALA A 21 -7.04 -3.88 -13.96
N ILE A 22 -6.08 -3.04 -13.53
CA ILE A 22 -5.34 -3.25 -12.29
C ILE A 22 -5.83 -2.25 -11.24
N ARG A 23 -6.42 -2.75 -10.17
CA ARG A 23 -6.76 -1.93 -9.00
C ARG A 23 -5.60 -2.01 -8.02
N TRP A 24 -4.92 -0.90 -7.82
CA TRP A 24 -3.78 -0.84 -6.93
C TRP A 24 -3.70 0.53 -6.27
N ALA A 25 -3.07 0.57 -5.11
CA ALA A 25 -2.84 1.84 -4.41
C ALA A 25 -1.60 1.72 -3.54
N ILE A 26 -0.86 2.81 -3.44
CA ILE A 26 0.28 2.92 -2.53
C ILE A 26 -0.27 3.03 -1.10
N THR A 27 0.37 2.31 -0.17
CA THR A 27 0.06 2.35 1.26
C THR A 27 1.37 2.45 2.04
N GLY A 28 1.31 2.44 3.38
CA GLY A 28 2.49 2.47 4.21
C GLY A 28 3.27 3.77 4.17
N SER A 29 4.57 3.74 4.45
CA SER A 29 5.38 4.94 4.63
C SER A 29 5.44 5.83 3.39
N LEU A 30 5.54 5.24 2.20
CA LEU A 30 5.51 6.04 0.97
C LEU A 30 4.16 6.74 0.83
N GLY A 31 3.07 6.03 1.10
CA GLY A 31 1.72 6.63 1.05
C GLY A 31 1.61 7.82 2.00
N PHE A 32 2.09 7.68 3.22
CA PHE A 32 2.08 8.78 4.18
C PHE A 32 2.90 9.98 3.69
N ALA A 33 4.10 9.71 3.17
CA ALA A 33 4.95 10.78 2.65
C ALA A 33 4.28 11.49 1.47
N LEU A 34 3.59 10.76 0.61
CA LEU A 34 2.86 11.36 -0.52
C LEU A 34 1.71 12.26 -0.06
N HIS A 35 1.12 11.95 1.10
CA HIS A 35 0.10 12.82 1.72
C HIS A 35 0.72 14.03 2.43
N GLY A 36 2.03 14.11 2.52
CA GLY A 36 2.71 15.20 3.21
C GLY A 36 3.03 14.92 4.68
N ILE A 37 2.82 13.69 5.14
CA ILE A 37 3.15 13.33 6.52
C ILE A 37 4.68 13.15 6.62
N PRO A 38 5.35 13.80 7.60
CA PRO A 38 6.81 13.77 7.70
C PRO A 38 7.29 12.44 8.31
N VAL A 39 7.39 11.41 7.48
CA VAL A 39 7.88 10.09 7.88
C VAL A 39 9.01 9.66 6.97
N ALA A 40 9.89 8.81 7.48
CA ALA A 40 10.91 8.17 6.66
C ALA A 40 10.25 7.11 5.77
N VAL A 41 10.65 7.08 4.50
CA VAL A 41 10.14 6.09 3.55
C VAL A 41 11.07 4.88 3.56
N HIS A 42 10.48 3.70 3.74
CA HIS A 42 11.21 2.44 3.74
C HIS A 42 10.91 1.67 2.45
N ASP A 43 10.38 0.46 2.57
CA ASP A 43 9.93 -0.30 1.41
C ASP A 43 8.67 0.33 0.83
N ILE A 44 8.40 0.05 -0.44
CA ILE A 44 7.16 0.49 -1.05
C ILE A 44 6.11 -0.59 -0.83
N ASP A 45 4.96 -0.20 -0.28
CA ASP A 45 3.85 -1.12 -0.04
C ASP A 45 2.72 -0.82 -1.03
N VAL A 46 2.24 -1.86 -1.70
CA VAL A 46 1.15 -1.77 -2.68
C VAL A 46 0.03 -2.69 -2.26
N GLN A 47 -1.17 -2.12 -2.11
CA GLN A 47 -2.37 -2.93 -1.95
C GLN A 47 -3.09 -3.08 -3.28
N THR A 48 -3.71 -4.24 -3.45
CA THR A 48 -4.46 -4.58 -4.65
C THR A 48 -5.50 -5.65 -4.28
N ASP A 49 -6.25 -6.15 -5.25
CA ASP A 49 -7.11 -7.31 -5.03
C ASP A 49 -6.34 -8.60 -5.38
N ARG A 50 -7.01 -9.73 -5.20
CA ARG A 50 -6.39 -11.04 -5.47
C ARG A 50 -5.84 -11.13 -6.89
N GLU A 51 -6.65 -10.80 -7.88
CA GLU A 51 -6.22 -10.88 -9.28
C GLU A 51 -5.09 -9.90 -9.56
N GLY A 52 -5.20 -8.68 -9.01
CA GLY A 52 -4.19 -7.65 -9.17
C GLY A 52 -2.83 -8.09 -8.68
N ALA A 53 -2.76 -8.81 -7.57
CA ALA A 53 -1.48 -9.28 -7.02
C ALA A 53 -0.70 -10.12 -8.03
N TYR A 54 -1.39 -11.06 -8.69
CA TYR A 54 -0.75 -11.93 -9.67
C TYR A 54 -0.45 -11.22 -10.97
N VAL A 55 -1.30 -10.28 -11.38
CA VAL A 55 -1.05 -9.45 -12.58
C VAL A 55 0.17 -8.55 -12.36
N ILE A 56 0.26 -7.92 -11.19
CA ILE A 56 1.41 -7.06 -10.84
C ILE A 56 2.70 -7.90 -10.90
N GLU A 57 2.68 -9.09 -10.33
CA GLU A 57 3.85 -9.97 -10.38
C GLU A 57 4.28 -10.23 -11.82
N ARG A 58 3.34 -10.49 -12.71
CA ARG A 58 3.65 -10.73 -14.13
C ARG A 58 4.21 -9.50 -14.83
N CYS A 59 3.90 -8.31 -14.34
CA CYS A 59 4.48 -7.08 -14.89
C CYS A 59 5.94 -6.88 -14.52
N PHE A 60 6.44 -7.64 -13.53
CA PHE A 60 7.79 -7.48 -12.99
C PHE A 60 8.53 -8.81 -12.85
N VAL A 61 8.42 -9.67 -13.86
CA VAL A 61 8.99 -11.03 -13.80
C VAL A 61 10.48 -11.06 -13.50
N ASP A 62 11.23 -10.03 -13.93
CA ASP A 62 12.67 -9.96 -13.70
C ASP A 62 13.03 -9.53 -12.28
N GLY A 63 12.04 -9.03 -11.51
CA GLY A 63 12.30 -8.50 -10.18
C GLY A 63 11.67 -9.29 -9.05
N ILE A 64 11.18 -10.50 -9.30
CA ILE A 64 10.52 -11.28 -8.25
C ILE A 64 11.54 -11.71 -7.21
N VAL A 65 11.35 -11.25 -5.96
CA VAL A 65 12.15 -11.66 -4.81
C VAL A 65 11.44 -12.81 -4.09
N ARG A 66 10.13 -12.66 -3.91
CA ARG A 66 9.28 -13.67 -3.27
C ARG A 66 7.99 -13.78 -4.07
N PRO A 67 7.70 -14.92 -4.69
CA PRO A 67 6.50 -15.07 -5.51
C PRO A 67 5.22 -14.81 -4.70
N VAL A 68 4.23 -14.24 -5.37
CA VAL A 68 2.92 -14.01 -4.76
C VAL A 68 2.27 -15.34 -4.43
N ALA A 69 1.81 -15.47 -3.20
CA ALA A 69 1.06 -16.64 -2.73
C ALA A 69 0.18 -16.21 -1.56
N PHE A 70 -0.89 -16.94 -1.31
CA PHE A 70 -1.72 -16.67 -0.13
C PHE A 70 -0.95 -17.02 1.12
N ARG A 71 -0.78 -16.05 2.00
CA ARG A 71 0.01 -16.19 3.24
C ARG A 71 -0.81 -15.69 4.41
N THR A 72 -0.74 -16.43 5.51
CA THR A 72 -1.47 -16.12 6.72
C THR A 72 -0.48 -15.91 7.86
N SER A 73 -0.65 -14.82 8.60
CA SER A 73 0.05 -14.57 9.85
C SER A 73 -0.96 -14.45 10.97
N GLU A 74 -0.50 -14.14 12.18
CA GLU A 74 -1.39 -14.01 13.33
C GLU A 74 -2.45 -12.93 13.13
N ARG A 75 -2.09 -11.81 12.51
CA ARG A 75 -2.97 -10.64 12.42
C ARG A 75 -3.47 -10.33 11.01
N ILE A 76 -2.79 -10.83 9.99
CA ILE A 76 -3.06 -10.45 8.61
C ILE A 76 -2.94 -11.68 7.71
N GLN A 77 -3.80 -11.77 6.72
CA GLN A 77 -3.61 -12.69 5.60
C GLN A 77 -3.87 -11.95 4.29
N SER A 78 -3.17 -12.36 3.25
CA SER A 78 -3.29 -11.72 1.93
C SER A 78 -2.59 -12.57 0.87
N HIS A 79 -2.83 -12.25 -0.39
CA HIS A 79 -2.00 -12.74 -1.49
C HIS A 79 -0.75 -11.86 -1.53
N PHE A 80 0.32 -12.34 -0.95
CA PHE A 80 1.51 -11.55 -0.63
C PHE A 80 2.71 -11.99 -1.47
N GLY A 81 3.44 -11.00 -1.98
CA GLY A 81 4.71 -11.22 -2.66
C GLY A 81 5.61 -10.02 -2.51
N VAL A 82 6.87 -10.18 -2.91
CA VAL A 82 7.88 -9.12 -2.84
C VAL A 82 8.58 -9.03 -4.19
N LEU A 83 8.67 -7.81 -4.70
CA LEU A 83 9.42 -7.49 -5.91
C LEU A 83 10.57 -6.57 -5.57
N ARG A 84 11.56 -6.50 -6.46
CA ARG A 84 12.57 -5.44 -6.41
C ARG A 84 12.43 -4.62 -7.67
N VAL A 85 12.17 -3.32 -7.50
CA VAL A 85 11.95 -2.38 -8.59
C VAL A 85 12.92 -1.22 -8.41
N GLU A 86 13.82 -1.04 -9.38
CA GLU A 86 14.83 0.02 -9.31
C GLU A 86 15.61 -0.01 -7.99
N GLY A 87 15.93 -1.21 -7.51
CA GLY A 87 16.70 -1.42 -6.28
C GLY A 87 15.88 -1.30 -4.99
N ILE A 88 14.60 -0.97 -5.07
CA ILE A 88 13.72 -0.82 -3.90
C ILE A 88 12.84 -2.06 -3.78
N GLU A 89 12.67 -2.58 -2.56
CA GLU A 89 11.73 -3.66 -2.33
C GLU A 89 10.31 -3.15 -2.31
N VAL A 90 9.45 -3.88 -3.03
CA VAL A 90 8.03 -3.56 -3.15
C VAL A 90 7.24 -4.76 -2.64
N GLU A 91 6.47 -4.55 -1.59
CA GLU A 91 5.59 -5.59 -1.05
C GLU A 91 4.20 -5.45 -1.69
N ILE A 92 3.67 -6.57 -2.17
CA ILE A 92 2.34 -6.62 -2.78
C ILE A 92 1.42 -7.34 -1.82
N MET A 93 0.26 -6.74 -1.54
CA MET A 93 -0.76 -7.32 -0.66
C MET A 93 -2.11 -7.30 -1.36
N GLY A 94 -2.56 -8.46 -1.84
CA GLY A 94 -3.84 -8.60 -2.50
C GLY A 94 -4.92 -9.14 -1.57
N ASP A 95 -6.09 -8.50 -1.57
CA ASP A 95 -7.23 -8.88 -0.74
C ASP A 95 -6.83 -9.05 0.73
N ILE A 96 -6.18 -8.02 1.29
CA ILE A 96 -5.73 -8.06 2.67
C ILE A 96 -6.92 -8.19 3.63
N GLN A 97 -6.79 -9.10 4.60
CA GLN A 97 -7.78 -9.31 5.64
C GLN A 97 -7.10 -9.24 7.00
N LYS A 98 -7.79 -8.62 7.95
CA LYS A 98 -7.28 -8.45 9.31
C LYS A 98 -8.01 -9.38 10.25
N ARG A 99 -7.30 -9.91 11.25
CA ARG A 99 -7.90 -10.78 12.25
C ARG A 99 -8.87 -9.99 13.13
N LEU A 100 -10.08 -10.53 13.28
CA LEU A 100 -11.08 -9.95 14.17
C LEU A 100 -10.90 -10.46 15.59
N PRO A 101 -11.45 -9.74 16.60
CA PRO A 101 -11.34 -10.18 18.00
C PRO A 101 -11.89 -11.58 18.26
N ASP A 102 -12.87 -12.04 17.48
CA ASP A 102 -13.45 -13.38 17.61
C ASP A 102 -12.60 -14.48 16.95
N GLY A 103 -11.47 -14.11 16.35
CA GLY A 103 -10.59 -15.05 15.66
C GLY A 103 -10.88 -15.23 14.17
N GLY A 104 -11.95 -14.64 13.67
CA GLY A 104 -12.26 -14.65 12.25
C GLY A 104 -11.47 -13.58 11.50
N TRP A 105 -11.78 -13.42 10.24
CA TRP A 105 -11.13 -12.44 9.36
C TRP A 105 -12.16 -11.42 8.87
N ASP A 106 -11.75 -10.15 8.76
CA ASP A 106 -12.61 -9.15 8.15
C ASP A 106 -12.64 -9.38 6.63
N GLU A 107 -13.48 -8.61 5.94
CA GLU A 107 -13.56 -8.68 4.49
C GLU A 107 -12.45 -7.86 3.87
N PRO A 108 -11.94 -8.29 2.67
CA PRO A 108 -10.98 -7.46 1.94
C PRO A 108 -11.56 -6.08 1.66
N PRO A 109 -10.73 -5.02 1.70
CA PRO A 109 -11.22 -3.67 1.44
C PRO A 109 -11.58 -3.48 -0.04
N ARG A 110 -12.56 -2.65 -0.28
CA ARG A 110 -12.86 -2.16 -1.64
C ARG A 110 -11.96 -0.97 -1.89
N LEU A 111 -10.83 -1.20 -2.54
CA LEU A 111 -9.79 -0.17 -2.69
C LEU A 111 -10.32 1.10 -3.33
N THR A 112 -11.22 1.01 -4.32
CA THR A 112 -11.75 2.19 -5.01
C THR A 112 -12.47 3.15 -4.07
N GLU A 113 -13.00 2.66 -2.95
CA GLU A 113 -13.68 3.50 -1.96
C GLU A 113 -12.71 4.25 -1.06
N HIS A 114 -11.43 3.85 -1.04
CA HIS A 114 -10.43 4.38 -0.13
C HIS A 114 -9.21 4.96 -0.83
N THR A 115 -9.26 5.07 -2.15
CA THR A 115 -8.13 5.53 -2.96
C THR A 115 -8.31 6.99 -3.34
N GLU A 116 -7.25 7.78 -3.10
CA GLU A 116 -7.14 9.14 -3.62
C GLU A 116 -6.05 9.14 -4.68
N TYR A 117 -6.16 10.06 -5.65
CA TYR A 117 -5.15 10.20 -6.70
C TYR A 117 -4.37 11.47 -6.43
N LEU A 118 -3.08 11.32 -6.12
CA LEU A 118 -2.22 12.44 -5.75
C LEU A 118 -1.29 12.78 -6.90
N ALA A 119 -1.13 14.08 -7.17
CA ALA A 119 -0.22 14.55 -8.22
C ALA A 119 1.22 14.48 -7.69
N VAL A 120 2.04 13.67 -8.34
CA VAL A 120 3.44 13.47 -7.95
C VAL A 120 4.27 13.42 -9.23
N ASP A 121 5.10 14.44 -9.45
CA ASP A 121 6.06 14.46 -10.55
C ASP A 121 5.43 14.08 -11.90
N GLY A 122 4.30 14.68 -12.20
CA GLY A 122 3.56 14.44 -13.45
C GLY A 122 2.67 13.20 -13.46
N MET A 123 2.65 12.45 -12.38
CA MET A 123 1.82 11.26 -12.26
C MET A 123 0.58 11.56 -11.41
N HIS A 124 -0.49 10.78 -11.61
CA HIS A 124 -1.64 10.76 -10.72
C HIS A 124 -1.63 9.43 -9.97
N VAL A 125 -0.91 9.40 -8.86
CA VAL A 125 -0.62 8.16 -8.13
C VAL A 125 -1.80 7.77 -7.24
N PRO A 126 -2.30 6.54 -7.35
CA PRO A 126 -3.32 6.05 -6.43
C PRO A 126 -2.71 5.77 -5.06
N VAL A 127 -3.27 6.39 -4.02
CA VAL A 127 -2.77 6.28 -2.65
C VAL A 127 -3.96 6.05 -1.73
N LEU A 128 -3.85 5.15 -0.77
CA LEU A 128 -4.91 4.94 0.21
C LEU A 128 -5.06 6.18 1.08
N SER A 129 -6.30 6.52 1.42
CA SER A 129 -6.60 7.70 2.24
C SER A 129 -6.03 7.54 3.65
N VAL A 130 -5.69 8.66 4.27
CA VAL A 130 -5.17 8.64 5.64
C VAL A 130 -6.24 8.14 6.61
N GLU A 131 -7.52 8.45 6.37
CA GLU A 131 -8.62 7.96 7.18
C GLU A 131 -8.69 6.44 7.17
N TYR A 132 -8.54 5.82 6.00
CA TYR A 132 -8.51 4.37 5.89
C TYR A 132 -7.33 3.76 6.64
N GLU A 133 -6.15 4.36 6.47
CA GLU A 133 -4.93 3.89 7.14
C GLU A 133 -5.07 3.99 8.67
N TYR A 134 -5.66 5.08 9.16
CA TYR A 134 -5.92 5.26 10.58
C TYR A 134 -6.79 4.12 11.13
N GLU A 135 -7.93 3.85 10.47
CA GLU A 135 -8.83 2.78 10.90
C GLU A 135 -8.14 1.40 10.83
N ALA A 136 -7.34 1.16 9.80
CA ALA A 136 -6.62 -0.09 9.63
C ALA A 136 -5.62 -0.30 10.78
N TYR A 137 -4.88 0.74 11.14
CA TYR A 137 -3.88 0.65 12.21
C TYR A 137 -4.53 0.46 13.57
N LEU A 138 -5.68 1.08 13.80
CA LEU A 138 -6.46 0.81 15.02
C LEU A 138 -6.84 -0.66 15.12
N ARG A 139 -7.34 -1.25 14.04
CA ARG A 139 -7.72 -2.67 14.01
C ARG A 139 -6.53 -3.60 14.23
N LEU A 140 -5.36 -3.21 13.76
CA LEU A 140 -4.13 -3.99 13.93
C LEU A 140 -3.47 -3.80 15.29
N GLY A 141 -4.02 -2.93 16.13
CA GLY A 141 -3.44 -2.62 17.44
C GLY A 141 -2.20 -1.76 17.39
N ARG A 142 -1.92 -1.13 16.24
CA ARG A 142 -0.78 -0.22 16.06
C ARG A 142 -1.18 1.17 16.50
N THR A 143 -1.41 1.34 17.80
CA THR A 143 -2.02 2.55 18.35
C THR A 143 -1.14 3.79 18.24
N GLU A 144 0.19 3.66 18.35
CA GLU A 144 1.08 4.81 18.20
C GLU A 144 1.02 5.38 16.80
N GLN A 145 1.08 4.53 15.77
CA GLN A 145 0.96 4.95 14.39
C GLN A 145 -0.43 5.53 14.11
N ALA A 146 -1.48 4.92 14.67
CA ALA A 146 -2.83 5.44 14.52
C ALA A 146 -2.97 6.84 15.13
N HIS A 147 -2.38 7.07 16.31
CA HIS A 147 -2.41 8.39 16.94
C HIS A 147 -1.68 9.44 16.11
N LEU A 148 -0.56 9.09 15.49
CA LEU A 148 0.17 9.98 14.59
C LEU A 148 -0.72 10.41 13.42
N LEU A 149 -1.41 9.44 12.80
CA LEU A 149 -2.31 9.72 11.69
C LEU A 149 -3.51 10.57 12.13
N ARG A 150 -4.07 10.29 13.31
CA ARG A 150 -5.17 11.08 13.87
C ARG A 150 -4.76 12.52 14.08
N ALA A 151 -3.56 12.73 14.65
CA ALA A 151 -3.04 14.07 14.88
C ALA A 151 -2.86 14.85 13.57
N TRP A 152 -2.37 14.17 12.54
CA TRP A 152 -2.22 14.78 11.21
C TRP A 152 -3.57 15.15 10.61
N LEU A 153 -4.56 14.25 10.70
CA LEU A 153 -5.91 14.52 10.22
C LEU A 153 -6.53 15.73 10.92
N ASP A 154 -6.35 15.82 12.23
CA ASP A 154 -6.89 16.94 13.01
C ASP A 154 -6.25 18.27 12.59
N ARG A 155 -4.93 18.28 12.34
CA ARG A 155 -4.22 19.51 11.92
C ARG A 155 -4.62 19.96 10.53
N THR A 156 -4.94 19.03 9.64
CA THR A 156 -5.25 19.36 8.24
C THR A 156 -6.74 19.56 7.99
N GLY A 157 -7.57 19.37 9.00
CA GLY A 157 -9.02 19.56 8.88
C GLY A 157 -9.73 18.43 8.14
N LYS A 158 -9.11 17.30 8.06
CA LYS A 158 -9.69 16.13 7.37
C LYS A 158 -10.28 15.11 8.34
#